data_09d72251114fe65e2453ebb549db8b2f
#
_entry.id   09d72251114fe65e2453ebb549db8b2f
#
_cell.length_a   1.000
_cell.length_b   1.000
_cell.length_c   1.000
_cell.angle_alpha   90.00
_cell.angle_beta   90.00
_cell.angle_gamma   90.00
#
_symmetry.space_group_name_H-M   'P 1'
#
loop_
_entity.id
_entity.type
_entity.pdbx_description
1 polymer ?
#
loop_
_entity_poly.entity_id
_entity_poly.type
_entity_poly.pdbx_seq_one_letter_code
_entity_poly.pdbx_strand_id
1 'polypeptide(L)'
;QLPFDLLASRDYYIRATAQFNGMEVMTTSVKFRTKAQFVPVPVITWPTNGLNISGQDLKVVWKKQASSGFQVELSTSKSFAPRNTTKIRLDDPTASSTTTTLKKGTWYIRVMAVAEGGYTDPSEVVQINMGVDGGVNGLEDPTAVDDITVSTTPTKIIENGHVYIFRDGKRYNLLGNHVQ
;
A
#
# COMPACT_ATOMS: atom_id res chain seq x y z
N GLN A 1 -24.67 20.29 -11.03
CA GLN A 1 -23.70 19.18 -11.05
C GLN A 1 -23.57 18.70 -12.50
N LEU A 2 -22.34 18.50 -12.99
CA LEU A 2 -22.12 17.93 -14.32
C LEU A 2 -22.52 16.45 -14.31
N PRO A 3 -23.08 15.92 -15.41
CA PRO A 3 -23.50 14.52 -15.48
C PRO A 3 -22.35 13.52 -15.66
N PHE A 4 -21.12 14.00 -15.64
CA PHE A 4 -19.88 13.20 -15.81
C PHE A 4 -18.73 13.84 -15.03
N ASP A 5 -17.74 13.02 -14.69
CA ASP A 5 -16.53 13.48 -14.02
C ASP A 5 -15.53 14.02 -15.07
N LEU A 6 -14.90 15.14 -14.72
CA LEU A 6 -13.84 15.73 -15.53
C LEU A 6 -12.52 15.04 -15.24
N LEU A 7 -11.80 14.63 -16.29
CA LEU A 7 -10.46 14.07 -16.15
C LEU A 7 -9.46 15.14 -15.70
N ALA A 8 -8.46 14.75 -14.90
CA ALA A 8 -7.40 15.64 -14.46
C ALA A 8 -6.50 16.09 -15.64
N SER A 9 -5.88 17.26 -15.51
CA SER A 9 -4.96 17.86 -16.49
C SER A 9 -5.47 17.94 -17.93
N ARG A 10 -6.78 18.09 -18.11
CA ARG A 10 -7.41 18.21 -19.42
C ARG A 10 -7.94 19.61 -19.67
N ASP A 11 -7.85 20.02 -20.91
CA ASP A 11 -8.50 21.24 -21.40
C ASP A 11 -9.97 20.94 -21.75
N TYR A 12 -10.85 21.74 -21.21
CA TYR A 12 -12.28 21.69 -21.46
C TYR A 12 -12.78 23.05 -21.92
N TYR A 13 -13.89 23.01 -22.65
CA TYR A 13 -14.60 24.19 -23.11
C TYR A 13 -16.03 24.14 -22.57
N ILE A 14 -16.47 25.18 -21.93
CA ILE A 14 -17.85 25.33 -21.44
C ILE A 14 -18.54 26.46 -22.18
N ARG A 15 -19.77 26.23 -22.57
CA ARG A 15 -20.70 27.26 -23.07
C ARG A 15 -22.07 27.00 -22.49
N ALA A 16 -22.85 28.05 -22.31
CA ALA A 16 -24.24 27.94 -21.93
C ALA A 16 -25.13 28.25 -23.15
N THR A 17 -26.25 27.55 -23.23
CA THR A 17 -27.30 27.80 -24.21
C THR A 17 -28.60 28.10 -23.47
N ALA A 18 -29.38 29.02 -23.98
CA ALA A 18 -30.68 29.34 -23.47
C ALA A 18 -31.69 29.48 -24.61
N GLN A 19 -32.92 29.10 -24.38
CA GLN A 19 -34.04 29.32 -25.31
C GLN A 19 -34.78 30.61 -24.94
N PHE A 20 -34.90 31.51 -25.90
CA PHE A 20 -35.66 32.75 -25.73
C PHE A 20 -36.56 32.98 -26.94
N ASN A 21 -37.86 33.03 -26.75
CA ASN A 21 -38.85 33.19 -27.80
C ASN A 21 -38.70 32.25 -28.99
N GLY A 22 -38.34 30.96 -28.72
CA GLY A 22 -38.12 29.94 -29.75
C GLY A 22 -36.75 30.02 -30.46
N MET A 23 -35.91 30.98 -30.07
CA MET A 23 -34.54 31.11 -30.61
C MET A 23 -33.56 30.62 -29.58
N GLU A 24 -32.54 29.89 -30.06
CA GLU A 24 -31.42 29.47 -29.23
C GLU A 24 -30.37 30.58 -29.15
N VAL A 25 -30.04 30.98 -27.94
CA VAL A 25 -28.99 31.96 -27.67
C VAL A 25 -27.84 31.23 -26.94
N MET A 26 -26.64 31.37 -27.49
CA MET A 26 -25.43 30.72 -26.93
C MET A 26 -24.44 31.76 -26.45
N THR A 27 -23.74 31.44 -25.35
CA THR A 27 -22.56 32.19 -24.91
C THR A 27 -21.34 31.81 -25.75
N THR A 28 -20.32 32.66 -25.71
CA THR A 28 -18.99 32.26 -26.19
C THR A 28 -18.43 31.12 -25.33
N SER A 29 -17.65 30.24 -25.96
CA SER A 29 -16.99 29.18 -25.21
C SER A 29 -15.89 29.73 -24.32
N VAL A 30 -15.85 29.27 -23.07
CA VAL A 30 -14.77 29.59 -22.12
C VAL A 30 -13.91 28.34 -21.95
N LYS A 31 -12.63 28.47 -22.23
CA LYS A 31 -11.64 27.40 -22.00
C LYS A 31 -11.19 27.40 -20.55
N PHE A 32 -11.10 26.23 -19.96
CA PHE A 32 -10.45 26.02 -18.67
C PHE A 32 -9.70 24.70 -18.65
N ARG A 33 -8.70 24.59 -17.77
CA ARG A 33 -7.95 23.36 -17.55
C ARG A 33 -8.20 22.82 -16.16
N THR A 34 -8.47 21.53 -16.04
CA THR A 34 -8.55 20.86 -14.75
C THR A 34 -7.18 20.73 -14.11
N LYS A 35 -7.12 20.75 -12.79
CA LYS A 35 -5.87 20.55 -12.05
C LYS A 35 -5.35 19.14 -12.27
N ALA A 36 -4.02 18.96 -12.16
CA ALA A 36 -3.39 17.65 -12.08
C ALA A 36 -3.94 16.89 -10.86
N GLN A 37 -4.07 15.56 -10.99
CA GLN A 37 -4.38 14.72 -9.85
C GLN A 37 -3.21 14.79 -8.87
N PHE A 38 -3.50 15.11 -7.62
CA PHE A 38 -2.48 15.06 -6.57
C PHE A 38 -2.22 13.59 -6.21
N VAL A 39 -0.99 13.15 -6.36
CA VAL A 39 -0.51 11.84 -5.93
C VAL A 39 0.48 12.07 -4.78
N PRO A 40 0.15 11.61 -3.55
CA PRO A 40 1.04 11.80 -2.42
C PRO A 40 2.33 10.97 -2.55
N VAL A 41 3.38 11.40 -1.86
CA VAL A 41 4.62 10.62 -1.74
C VAL A 41 4.33 9.33 -0.95
N PRO A 42 4.77 8.15 -1.43
CA PRO A 42 4.57 6.90 -0.72
C PRO A 42 5.23 6.89 0.66
N VAL A 43 4.63 6.15 1.59
CA VAL A 43 5.20 5.94 2.93
C VAL A 43 5.42 4.45 3.12
N ILE A 44 6.70 4.04 3.21
CA ILE A 44 7.07 2.65 3.49
C ILE A 44 6.68 2.32 4.94
N THR A 45 5.96 1.22 5.12
CA THR A 45 5.57 0.68 6.44
C THR A 45 6.41 -0.53 6.83
N TRP A 46 6.93 -1.27 5.84
CA TRP A 46 7.83 -2.40 6.02
C TRP A 46 8.83 -2.49 4.87
N PRO A 47 10.11 -2.80 5.12
CA PRO A 47 10.77 -2.96 6.41
C PRO A 47 10.96 -1.61 7.13
N THR A 48 11.21 -1.67 8.44
CA THR A 48 11.60 -0.48 9.21
C THR A 48 13.09 -0.17 9.06
N ASN A 49 13.45 1.10 9.24
CA ASN A 49 14.83 1.54 9.08
C ASN A 49 15.77 0.87 10.10
N GLY A 50 16.93 0.40 9.64
CA GLY A 50 17.94 -0.27 10.45
C GLY A 50 17.70 -1.77 10.68
N LEU A 51 16.66 -2.36 10.07
CA LEU A 51 16.28 -3.74 10.31
C LEU A 51 17.34 -4.74 9.81
N ASN A 52 17.59 -5.77 10.62
CA ASN A 52 18.40 -6.93 10.24
C ASN A 52 17.48 -8.07 9.81
N ILE A 53 17.70 -8.59 8.61
CA ILE A 53 16.90 -9.65 7.98
C ILE A 53 17.76 -10.91 7.81
N SER A 54 17.23 -12.08 8.22
CA SER A 54 17.94 -13.38 8.24
C SER A 54 17.80 -13.92 6.85
N GLY A 55 17.66 -13.90 5.89
CA GLY A 55 17.52 -14.50 4.56
C GLY A 55 17.90 -13.54 3.46
N GLN A 56 17.44 -13.89 2.29
CA GLN A 56 17.61 -13.09 1.09
C GLN A 56 16.29 -12.53 0.55
N ASP A 57 15.15 -13.07 0.98
CA ASP A 57 13.86 -12.64 0.50
C ASP A 57 13.34 -11.46 1.33
N LEU A 58 12.82 -10.47 0.63
CA LEU A 58 12.33 -9.22 1.20
C LEU A 58 10.96 -8.89 0.62
N LYS A 59 10.01 -8.60 1.48
CA LYS A 59 8.75 -7.91 1.15
C LYS A 59 8.90 -6.43 1.49
N VAL A 60 8.58 -5.56 0.55
CA VAL A 60 8.48 -4.11 0.79
C VAL A 60 7.00 -3.74 0.77
N VAL A 61 6.53 -3.05 1.81
CA VAL A 61 5.13 -2.64 1.98
C VAL A 61 5.05 -1.14 2.17
N TRP A 62 4.04 -0.51 1.58
CA TRP A 62 3.76 0.92 1.73
C TRP A 62 2.27 1.19 1.92
N LYS A 63 1.93 2.35 2.44
CA LYS A 63 0.54 2.74 2.63
C LYS A 63 -0.19 2.79 1.29
N LYS A 64 -1.39 2.19 1.25
CA LYS A 64 -2.27 2.29 0.08
C LYS A 64 -2.58 3.75 -0.24
N GLN A 65 -2.49 4.10 -1.51
CA GLN A 65 -2.83 5.43 -2.02
C GLN A 65 -3.25 5.35 -3.48
N ALA A 66 -3.97 6.36 -3.94
CA ALA A 66 -4.32 6.46 -5.36
C ALA A 66 -3.08 6.84 -6.18
N SER A 67 -2.78 6.05 -7.21
CA SER A 67 -1.73 6.34 -8.19
C SER A 67 -2.00 5.56 -9.48
N SER A 68 -1.20 5.74 -10.51
CA SER A 68 -1.27 4.90 -11.72
C SER A 68 -0.33 3.69 -11.66
N GLY A 69 0.44 3.56 -10.59
CA GLY A 69 1.41 2.50 -10.36
C GLY A 69 2.51 2.95 -9.41
N PHE A 70 3.53 2.12 -9.22
CA PHE A 70 4.63 2.40 -8.31
C PHE A 70 5.97 1.98 -8.91
N GLN A 71 7.05 2.60 -8.43
CA GLN A 71 8.42 2.15 -8.67
C GLN A 71 9.12 1.99 -7.33
N VAL A 72 9.64 0.79 -7.07
CA VAL A 72 10.49 0.48 -5.92
C VAL A 72 11.93 0.48 -6.38
N GLU A 73 12.78 1.23 -5.72
CA GLU A 73 14.21 1.25 -5.97
C GLU A 73 14.98 0.65 -4.79
N LEU A 74 15.86 -0.29 -5.10
CA LEU A 74 16.70 -1.01 -4.14
C LEU A 74 18.15 -0.79 -4.54
N SER A 75 18.95 -0.24 -3.66
CA SER A 75 20.33 0.13 -3.97
C SER A 75 21.30 -0.31 -2.88
N THR A 76 22.51 -0.71 -3.27
CA THR A 76 23.63 -0.91 -2.34
C THR A 76 24.35 0.41 -1.99
N SER A 77 23.91 1.52 -2.57
CA SER A 77 24.44 2.86 -2.31
C SER A 77 23.33 3.81 -1.88
N LYS A 78 23.53 4.56 -0.81
CA LYS A 78 22.60 5.59 -0.33
C LYS A 78 22.29 6.69 -1.37
N SER A 79 23.19 6.89 -2.33
CA SER A 79 23.01 7.85 -3.41
C SER A 79 22.10 7.35 -4.55
N PHE A 80 21.71 6.09 -4.54
CA PHE A 80 20.95 5.47 -5.62
C PHE A 80 21.59 5.63 -7.00
N ALA A 81 22.92 5.53 -7.05
CA ALA A 81 23.64 5.57 -8.32
C ALA A 81 23.11 4.47 -9.27
N PRO A 82 22.85 4.75 -10.55
CA PRO A 82 22.17 3.81 -11.47
C PRO A 82 22.80 2.43 -11.53
N ARG A 83 24.15 2.35 -11.47
CA ARG A 83 24.91 1.08 -11.51
C ARG A 83 24.68 0.17 -10.28
N ASN A 84 24.22 0.76 -9.16
CA ASN A 84 24.03 0.07 -7.88
C ASN A 84 22.55 -0.08 -7.53
N THR A 85 21.64 0.30 -8.43
CA THR A 85 20.20 0.40 -8.14
C THR A 85 19.42 -0.53 -9.05
N THR A 86 18.64 -1.40 -8.44
CA THR A 86 17.62 -2.21 -9.11
C THR A 86 16.28 -1.47 -9.01
N LYS A 87 15.51 -1.45 -10.10
CA LYS A 87 14.19 -0.83 -10.16
C LYS A 87 13.14 -1.89 -10.43
N ILE A 88 12.11 -1.92 -9.61
CA ILE A 88 10.93 -2.75 -9.79
C ILE A 88 9.77 -1.82 -10.10
N ARG A 89 9.21 -1.92 -11.30
CA ARG A 89 8.03 -1.16 -11.71
C ARG A 89 6.79 -2.01 -11.56
N LEU A 90 5.75 -1.43 -10.97
CA LEU A 90 4.45 -2.02 -10.77
C LEU A 90 3.42 -1.13 -11.46
N ASP A 91 2.81 -1.63 -12.52
CA ASP A 91 1.77 -0.92 -13.28
C ASP A 91 0.36 -1.17 -12.69
N ASP A 92 0.29 -1.74 -11.49
CA ASP A 92 -0.93 -1.94 -10.73
C ASP A 92 -1.19 -0.72 -9.81
N PRO A 93 -2.28 0.05 -10.05
CA PRO A 93 -2.63 1.20 -9.23
C PRO A 93 -3.05 0.83 -7.81
N THR A 94 -3.38 -0.44 -7.55
CA THR A 94 -3.80 -0.95 -6.24
C THR A 94 -2.66 -1.57 -5.43
N ALA A 95 -1.46 -1.68 -6.02
CA ALA A 95 -0.31 -2.27 -5.36
C ALA A 95 0.04 -1.51 -4.07
N SER A 96 0.31 -2.25 -3.01
CA SER A 96 0.82 -1.73 -1.74
C SER A 96 2.00 -2.53 -1.22
N SER A 97 2.46 -3.52 -1.98
CA SER A 97 3.65 -4.30 -1.65
C SER A 97 4.29 -4.92 -2.88
N THR A 98 5.55 -5.33 -2.74
CA THR A 98 6.27 -6.19 -3.67
C THR A 98 7.25 -7.07 -2.92
N THR A 99 7.62 -8.21 -3.50
CA THR A 99 8.63 -9.11 -2.97
C THR A 99 9.83 -9.19 -3.92
N THR A 100 11.01 -9.37 -3.36
CA THR A 100 12.25 -9.50 -4.14
C THR A 100 13.29 -10.27 -3.35
N THR A 101 14.27 -10.83 -4.06
CA THR A 101 15.43 -11.52 -3.46
C THR A 101 16.66 -10.64 -3.59
N LEU A 102 17.34 -10.40 -2.48
CA LEU A 102 18.53 -9.54 -2.39
C LEU A 102 19.73 -10.34 -1.88
N LYS A 103 20.92 -9.97 -2.34
CA LYS A 103 22.16 -10.55 -1.83
C LYS A 103 22.44 -10.05 -0.39
N LYS A 104 23.20 -10.83 0.36
CA LYS A 104 23.72 -10.43 1.70
C LYS A 104 24.43 -9.07 1.60
N GLY A 105 24.15 -8.20 2.56
CA GLY A 105 24.73 -6.86 2.65
C GLY A 105 23.74 -5.77 3.03
N THR A 106 24.20 -4.53 3.05
CA THR A 106 23.38 -3.34 3.33
C THR A 106 22.67 -2.87 2.07
N TRP A 107 21.36 -2.59 2.20
CA TRP A 107 20.52 -2.11 1.13
C TRP A 107 19.75 -0.87 1.56
N TYR A 108 19.50 0.01 0.60
CA TYR A 108 18.71 1.22 0.72
C TYR A 108 17.49 1.10 -0.18
N ILE A 109 16.33 1.42 0.35
CA ILE A 109 15.04 1.23 -0.30
C ILE A 109 14.28 2.53 -0.32
N ARG A 110 13.64 2.85 -1.46
CA ARG A 110 12.68 3.93 -1.58
C ARG A 110 11.60 3.58 -2.59
N VAL A 111 10.43 4.17 -2.43
CA VAL A 111 9.26 3.96 -3.29
C VAL A 111 8.79 5.29 -3.85
N MET A 112 8.42 5.30 -5.12
CA MET A 112 7.81 6.43 -5.81
C MET A 112 6.49 5.98 -6.40
N ALA A 113 5.49 6.86 -6.40
CA ALA A 113 4.23 6.62 -7.09
C ALA A 113 4.28 7.21 -8.50
N VAL A 114 3.58 6.58 -9.44
CA VAL A 114 3.43 7.10 -10.80
C VAL A 114 2.37 8.18 -10.79
N ALA A 115 2.77 9.38 -11.18
CA ALA A 115 1.93 10.56 -11.31
C ALA A 115 1.87 11.01 -12.77
N GLU A 116 0.98 11.94 -13.07
CA GLU A 116 0.93 12.55 -14.39
C GLU A 116 2.24 13.32 -14.67
N GLY A 117 2.90 12.94 -15.76
CA GLY A 117 4.19 13.53 -16.15
C GLY A 117 5.42 12.85 -15.55
N GLY A 118 5.28 11.77 -14.76
CA GLY A 118 6.43 11.03 -14.23
C GLY A 118 6.18 10.37 -12.89
N TYR A 119 7.10 10.56 -11.96
CA TYR A 119 7.03 10.01 -10.61
C TYR A 119 6.91 11.13 -9.58
N THR A 120 6.32 10.80 -8.41
CA THR A 120 6.39 11.65 -7.22
C THR A 120 7.85 11.77 -6.74
N ASP A 121 8.09 12.65 -5.80
CA ASP A 121 9.29 12.55 -4.98
C ASP A 121 9.37 11.17 -4.34
N PRO A 122 10.60 10.64 -4.11
CA PRO A 122 10.75 9.36 -3.45
C PRO A 122 10.32 9.43 -1.98
N SER A 123 9.85 8.29 -1.44
CA SER A 123 9.67 8.11 -0.02
C SER A 123 10.95 8.40 0.76
N GLU A 124 10.85 8.51 2.07
CA GLU A 124 12.03 8.40 2.94
C GLU A 124 12.77 7.10 2.66
N VAL A 125 14.10 7.16 2.74
CA VAL A 125 14.97 6.03 2.48
C VAL A 125 15.01 5.13 3.71
N VAL A 126 14.71 3.85 3.49
CA VAL A 126 14.84 2.80 4.51
C VAL A 126 16.14 2.05 4.27
N GLN A 127 16.99 1.94 5.27
CA GLN A 127 18.20 1.10 5.25
C GLN A 127 17.91 -0.23 5.94
N ILE A 128 18.38 -1.33 5.37
CA ILE A 128 18.30 -2.68 5.96
C ILE A 128 19.62 -3.43 5.78
N ASN A 129 19.81 -4.49 6.55
CA ASN A 129 20.91 -5.43 6.41
C ASN A 129 20.34 -6.83 6.09
N MET A 130 20.70 -7.38 4.93
CA MET A 130 20.25 -8.71 4.47
C MET A 130 21.26 -9.80 4.82
N GLY A 131 20.76 -11.00 5.12
CA GLY A 131 21.58 -12.19 5.42
C GLY A 131 22.29 -12.10 6.78
N VAL A 132 21.64 -11.50 7.78
CA VAL A 132 22.15 -11.37 9.16
C VAL A 132 21.64 -12.52 10.00
N ASP A 133 22.54 -13.28 10.65
CA ASP A 133 22.14 -14.37 11.53
C ASP A 133 21.35 -13.82 12.75
N GLY A 134 20.22 -14.46 13.05
CA GLY A 134 19.32 -14.01 14.10
C GLY A 134 18.45 -12.76 13.72
N GLY A 135 18.52 -12.33 12.48
CA GLY A 135 17.60 -11.31 11.95
C GLY A 135 16.17 -11.84 11.80
N VAL A 136 15.23 -10.94 11.55
CA VAL A 136 13.82 -11.29 11.32
C VAL A 136 13.62 -11.89 9.91
N ASN A 137 12.49 -12.56 9.71
CA ASN A 137 12.08 -13.00 8.37
C ASN A 137 11.66 -11.77 7.53
N GLY A 138 12.31 -11.55 6.40
CA GLY A 138 12.04 -10.39 5.53
C GLY A 138 10.70 -10.43 4.81
N LEU A 139 10.01 -11.56 4.80
CA LEU A 139 8.67 -11.72 4.21
C LEU A 139 7.53 -11.43 5.20
N GLU A 140 7.82 -11.45 6.49
CA GLU A 140 6.84 -11.21 7.54
C GLU A 140 6.89 -9.74 7.94
N ASP A 141 5.80 -9.03 7.69
CA ASP A 141 5.56 -7.70 8.24
C ASP A 141 4.92 -7.85 9.63
N PRO A 142 5.64 -7.62 10.73
CA PRO A 142 5.06 -7.76 12.08
C PRO A 142 4.03 -6.67 12.38
N THR A 143 3.91 -5.64 11.53
CA THR A 143 2.85 -4.63 11.62
C THR A 143 1.66 -4.96 10.71
N ALA A 144 1.80 -5.90 9.79
CA ALA A 144 0.66 -6.57 9.21
C ALA A 144 -0.02 -7.30 10.37
N VAL A 145 -0.98 -6.65 10.98
CA VAL A 145 -2.04 -7.36 11.65
C VAL A 145 -2.62 -8.20 10.50
N ASP A 146 -2.15 -9.45 10.35
CA ASP A 146 -3.01 -10.44 9.74
C ASP A 146 -4.34 -10.16 10.39
N ASP A 147 -5.34 -9.88 9.57
CA ASP A 147 -6.71 -9.99 10.04
C ASP A 147 -6.77 -11.44 10.54
N ILE A 148 -6.35 -11.59 11.80
CA ILE A 148 -6.58 -12.80 12.54
C ILE A 148 -8.08 -12.82 12.51
N THR A 149 -8.63 -13.49 11.52
CA THR A 149 -9.93 -14.13 11.67
C THR A 149 -9.70 -15.11 12.80
N VAL A 150 -9.58 -14.55 14.00
CA VAL A 150 -9.86 -15.31 15.20
C VAL A 150 -11.24 -15.80 14.90
N SER A 151 -11.32 -17.07 14.52
CA SER A 151 -12.59 -17.76 14.46
C SER A 151 -13.12 -17.67 15.89
N THR A 152 -13.78 -16.55 16.16
CA THR A 152 -14.42 -16.24 17.44
C THR A 152 -15.70 -17.04 17.59
N THR A 153 -15.93 -18.01 16.70
CA THR A 153 -16.97 -19.02 16.90
C THR A 153 -16.50 -19.95 18.02
N PRO A 154 -17.02 -19.79 19.24
CA PRO A 154 -16.65 -20.65 20.33
C PRO A 154 -17.02 -22.08 19.97
N THR A 155 -16.06 -22.99 19.97
CA THR A 155 -16.30 -24.42 19.68
C THR A 155 -16.76 -25.10 20.94
N LYS A 156 -17.94 -25.70 20.85
CA LYS A 156 -18.45 -26.55 21.94
C LYS A 156 -17.75 -27.93 21.93
N ILE A 157 -17.13 -28.29 23.04
CA ILE A 157 -16.46 -29.57 23.23
C ILE A 157 -17.20 -30.34 24.35
N ILE A 158 -17.39 -31.64 24.18
CA ILE A 158 -17.91 -32.52 25.21
C ILE A 158 -16.80 -33.51 25.60
N GLU A 159 -16.34 -33.43 26.81
CA GLU A 159 -15.28 -34.26 27.36
C GLU A 159 -15.68 -34.80 28.71
N ASN A 160 -15.62 -36.13 28.88
CA ASN A 160 -16.05 -36.84 30.09
C ASN A 160 -17.47 -36.47 30.58
N GLY A 161 -18.40 -36.25 29.64
CA GLY A 161 -19.79 -35.89 29.96
C GLY A 161 -19.99 -34.40 30.35
N HIS A 162 -18.94 -33.61 30.38
CA HIS A 162 -19.00 -32.18 30.66
C HIS A 162 -18.91 -31.36 29.36
N VAL A 163 -19.64 -30.24 29.30
CA VAL A 163 -19.63 -29.32 28.16
C VAL A 163 -18.69 -28.17 28.46
N TYR A 164 -17.78 -27.95 27.54
CA TYR A 164 -16.83 -26.80 27.57
C TYR A 164 -16.97 -25.94 26.33
N ILE A 165 -16.67 -24.67 26.47
CA ILE A 165 -16.53 -23.73 25.37
C ILE A 165 -15.03 -23.50 25.17
N PHE A 166 -14.52 -23.82 24.00
CA PHE A 166 -13.14 -23.53 23.62
C PHE A 166 -13.10 -22.22 22.83
N ARG A 167 -12.37 -21.24 23.33
CA ARG A 167 -12.22 -19.93 22.72
C ARG A 167 -10.81 -19.38 22.97
N ASP A 168 -10.17 -18.84 21.95
CA ASP A 168 -8.84 -18.20 22.03
C ASP A 168 -7.77 -19.11 22.68
N GLY A 169 -7.79 -20.42 22.35
CA GLY A 169 -6.88 -21.40 22.93
C GLY A 169 -7.14 -21.75 24.39
N LYS A 170 -8.22 -21.27 24.99
CA LYS A 170 -8.61 -21.48 26.37
C LYS A 170 -9.92 -22.22 26.48
N ARG A 171 -10.08 -23.02 27.55
CA ARG A 171 -11.26 -23.81 27.85
C ARG A 171 -12.07 -23.13 28.97
N TYR A 172 -13.37 -23.00 28.74
CA TYR A 172 -14.31 -22.39 29.70
C TYR A 172 -15.44 -23.36 30.00
N ASN A 173 -15.93 -23.37 31.23
CA ASN A 173 -17.15 -24.08 31.59
C ASN A 173 -18.40 -23.29 31.13
N LEU A 174 -19.60 -23.87 31.30
CA LEU A 174 -20.87 -23.24 30.93
C LEU A 174 -21.19 -21.95 31.73
N LEU A 175 -20.51 -21.72 32.84
CA LEU A 175 -20.62 -20.49 33.64
C LEU A 175 -19.65 -19.42 33.21
N GLY A 176 -18.82 -19.69 32.17
CA GLY A 176 -17.83 -18.74 31.66
C GLY A 176 -16.50 -18.71 32.46
N ASN A 177 -16.29 -19.62 33.39
CA ASN A 177 -15.05 -19.71 34.14
C ASN A 177 -13.98 -20.49 33.35
N HIS A 178 -12.77 -19.98 33.33
CA HIS A 178 -11.61 -20.65 32.73
C HIS A 178 -11.31 -21.95 33.49
N VAL A 179 -11.12 -23.06 32.76
CA VAL A 179 -10.81 -24.38 33.32
C VAL A 179 -9.44 -24.80 32.78
N GLN A 180 -8.56 -25.18 33.66
CA GLN A 180 -7.23 -25.70 33.31
C GLN A 180 -7.33 -27.13 32.78
#